data_072fc0f457ba67a513f405880c1972fc
#
_entry.id   072fc0f457ba67a513f405880c1972fc
#
_cell.length_a   1.000
_cell.length_b   1.000
_cell.length_c   1.000
_cell.angle_alpha   90.00
_cell.angle_beta   90.00
_cell.angle_gamma   90.00
#
_symmetry.space_group_name_H-M   'P 1'
#
loop_
_entity.id
_entity.type
_entity.pdbx_description
1 polymer ?
#
loop_
_entity_poly.entity_id
_entity_poly.type
_entity_poly.pdbx_seq_one_letter_code
_entity_poly.pdbx_strand_id
1 'polypeptide(L)'
;MRLELPQSPAWTEININAKLLRIIAMVSGRVFIGSELCRDERYLDASISYTVDLMTAVHVIAFVPSFLRPFVASWLPTTKKLYKRIADAEAVFRPIVTARKEAAKRDDYREPDDMLQWLLNAQPKFGELSDREMAMAQLGVSFAAIHTTSMTTLNAIYWLAAKPEINSLLRDDIQAALAESGGNFTSSALQNMKKLDSFLKEVMRVNPISAASFTRKVLKNVTLPNGQTIPEGMFIEVPAGGMNNDPEIFPDPEVFDPLRFYKLREAKELATSGTKAAEVVMQAQFVSVGTTHLTFGYGKHACPGRFFAVNEIKMIMANIICNYEIKLPEGVTERYENLAFGASTVPDPKKTIMIRKL
;
A
#
# COMPACT_ATOMS: atom_id res chain seq x y z
N MET A 1 14.14 9.32 -1.28
CA MET A 1 14.16 9.72 -2.70
C MET A 1 15.57 9.97 -3.22
N ARG A 2 16.32 10.99 -2.70
CA ARG A 2 17.67 11.33 -3.20
C ARG A 2 18.68 10.17 -3.15
N LEU A 3 18.54 9.22 -2.25
CA LEU A 3 19.41 8.04 -2.12
C LEU A 3 19.14 6.96 -3.17
N GLU A 4 17.91 6.88 -3.69
CA GLU A 4 17.48 5.76 -4.52
C GLU A 4 17.21 6.16 -5.97
N LEU A 5 16.82 7.41 -6.24
CA LEU A 5 16.50 7.88 -7.58
C LEU A 5 17.67 8.66 -8.19
N PRO A 6 17.85 8.59 -9.52
CA PRO A 6 18.87 9.35 -10.23
C PRO A 6 18.80 10.85 -9.92
N GLN A 7 19.95 11.49 -9.76
CA GLN A 7 20.06 12.93 -9.52
C GLN A 7 20.56 13.69 -10.77
N SER A 8 20.53 13.04 -11.93
CA SER A 8 20.97 13.58 -13.22
C SER A 8 19.82 14.27 -13.96
N PRO A 9 20.06 15.41 -14.65
CA PRO A 9 19.12 16.00 -15.59
C PRO A 9 19.02 15.20 -16.91
N ALA A 10 19.94 14.26 -17.16
CA ALA A 10 19.87 13.35 -18.29
C ALA A 10 18.87 12.22 -18.04
N TRP A 11 18.17 11.82 -19.12
CA TRP A 11 17.28 10.67 -19.06
C TRP A 11 18.04 9.40 -18.69
N THR A 12 17.57 8.73 -17.65
CA THR A 12 18.13 7.48 -17.15
C THR A 12 17.05 6.40 -17.14
N GLU A 13 17.33 5.26 -17.73
CA GLU A 13 16.45 4.10 -17.65
C GLU A 13 16.65 3.39 -16.33
N ILE A 14 15.54 3.13 -15.61
CA ILE A 14 15.58 2.45 -14.30
C ILE A 14 14.46 1.43 -14.14
N ASN A 15 14.73 0.39 -13.37
CA ASN A 15 13.69 -0.43 -12.78
C ASN A 15 13.16 0.30 -11.55
N ILE A 16 12.04 1.00 -11.73
CA ILE A 16 11.45 1.82 -10.65
C ILE A 16 10.87 0.97 -9.51
N ASN A 17 10.43 -0.26 -9.77
CA ASN A 17 9.88 -1.13 -8.72
C ASN A 17 10.89 -1.42 -7.61
N ALA A 18 12.12 -1.78 -7.98
CA ALA A 18 13.19 -2.04 -7.01
C ALA A 18 13.48 -0.80 -6.13
N LYS A 19 13.43 0.39 -6.74
CA LYS A 19 13.63 1.66 -6.04
C LYS A 19 12.48 1.99 -5.10
N LEU A 20 11.24 1.79 -5.55
CA LEU A 20 10.04 2.02 -4.74
C LEU A 20 10.00 1.12 -3.50
N LEU A 21 10.29 -0.17 -3.65
CA LEU A 21 10.34 -1.09 -2.50
C LEU A 21 11.27 -0.58 -1.41
N ARG A 22 12.46 -0.10 -1.76
CA ARG A 22 13.43 0.45 -0.81
C ARG A 22 12.97 1.78 -0.21
N ILE A 23 12.44 2.68 -1.04
CA ILE A 23 11.91 3.99 -0.59
C ILE A 23 10.79 3.77 0.43
N ILE A 24 9.81 2.92 0.09
CA ILE A 24 8.66 2.63 0.94
C ILE A 24 9.11 1.91 2.22
N ALA A 25 10.02 0.95 2.13
CA ALA A 25 10.56 0.27 3.32
C ALA A 25 11.28 1.24 4.27
N MET A 26 12.02 2.24 3.73
CA MET A 26 12.67 3.28 4.56
C MET A 26 11.65 4.25 5.17
N VAL A 27 10.63 4.65 4.41
CA VAL A 27 9.60 5.61 4.87
C VAL A 27 8.70 4.95 5.91
N SER A 28 8.13 3.80 5.59
CA SER A 28 7.34 3.00 6.53
C SER A 28 8.18 2.61 7.76
N GLY A 29 9.43 2.21 7.55
CA GLY A 29 10.37 1.84 8.61
C GLY A 29 10.63 2.98 9.59
N ARG A 30 10.63 4.24 9.13
CA ARG A 30 10.76 5.40 10.02
C ARG A 30 9.65 5.46 11.07
N VAL A 31 8.44 5.02 10.72
CA VAL A 31 7.28 4.97 11.62
C VAL A 31 7.23 3.63 12.38
N PHE A 32 7.67 2.52 11.79
CA PHE A 32 7.53 1.21 12.40
C PHE A 32 8.65 0.88 13.38
N ILE A 33 9.90 1.21 13.05
CA ILE A 33 11.08 0.83 13.83
C ILE A 33 11.94 2.02 14.30
N GLY A 34 11.62 3.23 13.81
CA GLY A 34 12.34 4.45 14.18
C GLY A 34 13.50 4.80 13.25
N SER A 35 14.16 5.90 13.60
CA SER A 35 15.27 6.47 12.84
C SER A 35 16.52 5.59 12.85
N GLU A 36 16.69 4.79 13.87
CA GLU A 36 17.88 4.00 14.15
C GLU A 36 18.09 2.90 13.11
N LEU A 37 17.02 2.21 12.71
CA LEU A 37 17.09 1.05 11.83
C LEU A 37 16.44 1.24 10.46
N CYS A 38 15.60 2.25 10.23
CA CYS A 38 14.84 2.37 8.99
C CYS A 38 15.70 2.43 7.71
N ARG A 39 17.02 2.65 7.83
CA ARG A 39 18.00 2.67 6.74
C ARG A 39 19.04 1.56 6.84
N ASP A 40 18.96 0.69 7.85
CA ASP A 40 19.87 -0.47 7.97
C ASP A 40 19.54 -1.49 6.89
N GLU A 41 20.54 -1.91 6.11
CA GLU A 41 20.34 -2.84 4.98
C GLU A 41 19.77 -4.19 5.43
N ARG A 42 20.10 -4.64 6.63
CA ARG A 42 19.57 -5.90 7.19
C ARG A 42 18.07 -5.77 7.48
N TYR A 43 17.64 -4.60 8.01
CA TYR A 43 16.23 -4.30 8.22
C TYR A 43 15.49 -4.22 6.87
N LEU A 44 16.05 -3.51 5.89
CA LEU A 44 15.45 -3.35 4.57
C LEU A 44 15.30 -4.71 3.86
N ASP A 45 16.36 -5.53 3.86
CA ASP A 45 16.27 -6.88 3.28
C ASP A 45 15.24 -7.74 4.02
N ALA A 46 15.25 -7.76 5.35
CA ALA A 46 14.30 -8.53 6.14
C ALA A 46 12.86 -8.12 5.82
N SER A 47 12.56 -6.82 5.83
CA SER A 47 11.20 -6.29 5.65
C SER A 47 10.67 -6.48 4.22
N ILE A 48 11.51 -6.27 3.20
CA ILE A 48 11.12 -6.43 1.79
C ILE A 48 11.00 -7.90 1.42
N SER A 49 12.01 -8.71 1.77
CA SER A 49 12.06 -10.10 1.35
C SER A 49 11.14 -11.02 2.13
N TYR A 50 10.72 -10.64 3.36
CA TYR A 50 9.79 -11.43 4.17
C TYR A 50 8.49 -11.75 3.43
N THR A 51 7.92 -10.78 2.75
CA THR A 51 6.68 -10.97 1.97
C THR A 51 6.85 -12.03 0.88
N VAL A 52 7.95 -11.96 0.13
CA VAL A 52 8.24 -12.91 -0.95
C VAL A 52 8.46 -14.31 -0.39
N ASP A 53 9.24 -14.43 0.69
CA ASP A 53 9.53 -15.71 1.33
C ASP A 53 8.25 -16.33 1.93
N LEU A 54 7.40 -15.52 2.58
CA LEU A 54 6.11 -15.95 3.14
C LEU A 54 5.16 -16.44 2.04
N MET A 55 4.94 -15.62 1.00
CA MET A 55 4.04 -15.97 -0.09
C MET A 55 4.53 -17.21 -0.85
N THR A 56 5.83 -17.34 -1.05
CA THR A 56 6.43 -18.53 -1.67
C THR A 56 6.18 -19.77 -0.81
N ALA A 57 6.39 -19.69 0.51
CA ALA A 57 6.13 -20.80 1.42
C ALA A 57 4.63 -21.20 1.41
N VAL A 58 3.72 -20.23 1.43
CA VAL A 58 2.27 -20.44 1.36
C VAL A 58 1.89 -21.14 0.04
N HIS A 59 2.40 -20.68 -1.09
CA HIS A 59 2.11 -21.29 -2.38
C HIS A 59 2.65 -22.72 -2.48
N VAL A 60 3.88 -22.96 -2.07
CA VAL A 60 4.47 -24.32 -2.09
C VAL A 60 3.69 -25.28 -1.19
N ILE A 61 3.32 -24.88 0.02
CA ILE A 61 2.57 -25.75 0.93
C ILE A 61 1.13 -25.97 0.45
N ALA A 62 0.56 -25.09 -0.36
CA ALA A 62 -0.78 -25.25 -0.93
C ALA A 62 -0.86 -26.49 -1.85
N PHE A 63 0.23 -26.86 -2.52
CA PHE A 63 0.31 -28.10 -3.34
C PHE A 63 0.39 -29.38 -2.49
N VAL A 64 0.69 -29.28 -1.20
CA VAL A 64 0.74 -30.44 -0.30
C VAL A 64 -0.68 -30.77 0.17
N PRO A 65 -1.13 -32.04 0.07
CA PRO A 65 -2.42 -32.48 0.63
C PRO A 65 -2.57 -32.05 2.09
N SER A 66 -3.75 -31.56 2.47
CA SER A 66 -3.98 -30.92 3.78
C SER A 66 -3.60 -31.80 4.97
N PHE A 67 -3.82 -33.11 4.88
CA PHE A 67 -3.48 -34.07 5.95
C PHE A 67 -1.98 -34.29 6.12
N LEU A 68 -1.15 -34.02 5.10
CA LEU A 68 0.32 -34.14 5.16
C LEU A 68 1.01 -32.85 5.62
N ARG A 69 0.34 -31.69 5.50
CA ARG A 69 0.91 -30.38 5.82
C ARG A 69 1.55 -30.29 7.20
N PRO A 70 0.92 -30.79 8.28
CA PRO A 70 1.51 -30.72 9.62
C PRO A 70 2.85 -31.46 9.75
N PHE A 71 3.04 -32.49 8.92
CA PHE A 71 4.24 -33.35 9.00
C PHE A 71 5.38 -32.86 8.11
N VAL A 72 5.06 -32.25 6.95
CA VAL A 72 6.10 -31.90 5.97
C VAL A 72 6.42 -30.40 5.92
N ALA A 73 5.53 -29.53 6.43
CA ALA A 73 5.70 -28.08 6.32
C ALA A 73 7.05 -27.58 6.83
N SER A 74 7.50 -28.06 7.99
CA SER A 74 8.76 -27.68 8.61
C SER A 74 10.01 -28.17 7.86
N TRP A 75 9.86 -29.18 6.99
CA TRP A 75 10.95 -29.75 6.20
C TRP A 75 11.16 -29.06 4.87
N LEU A 76 10.15 -28.33 4.38
CA LEU A 76 10.21 -27.63 3.11
C LEU A 76 11.30 -26.55 3.12
N PRO A 77 12.15 -26.47 2.08
CA PRO A 77 13.20 -25.45 2.00
C PRO A 77 12.67 -24.02 2.09
N THR A 78 11.50 -23.75 1.50
CA THR A 78 10.83 -22.46 1.55
C THR A 78 10.41 -22.06 2.96
N THR A 79 9.89 -23.01 3.74
CA THR A 79 9.51 -22.79 5.14
C THR A 79 10.75 -22.59 6.02
N LYS A 80 11.82 -23.36 5.80
CA LYS A 80 13.11 -23.18 6.50
C LYS A 80 13.69 -21.79 6.22
N LYS A 81 13.63 -21.33 4.95
CA LYS A 81 14.07 -19.99 4.56
C LYS A 81 13.28 -18.90 5.28
N LEU A 82 11.95 -19.06 5.36
CA LEU A 82 11.07 -18.13 6.09
C LEU A 82 11.43 -18.07 7.58
N TYR A 83 11.61 -19.21 8.24
CA TYR A 83 12.01 -19.25 9.66
C TYR A 83 13.38 -18.63 9.90
N LYS A 84 14.33 -18.86 8.99
CA LYS A 84 15.63 -18.19 9.06
C LYS A 84 15.48 -16.69 8.97
N ARG A 85 14.66 -16.16 8.05
CA ARG A 85 14.41 -14.72 7.93
C ARG A 85 13.81 -14.12 9.20
N ILE A 86 12.89 -14.83 9.86
CA ILE A 86 12.33 -14.38 11.14
C ILE A 86 13.43 -14.32 12.22
N ALA A 87 14.31 -15.32 12.27
CA ALA A 87 15.42 -15.34 13.23
C ALA A 87 16.45 -14.22 12.93
N ASP A 88 16.75 -13.98 11.66
CA ASP A 88 17.64 -12.88 11.25
C ASP A 88 17.03 -11.50 11.63
N ALA A 89 15.72 -11.31 11.43
CA ALA A 89 15.02 -10.11 11.87
C ALA A 89 15.03 -9.94 13.41
N GLU A 90 14.78 -11.03 14.16
CA GLU A 90 14.87 -11.01 15.61
C GLU A 90 16.25 -10.55 16.07
N ALA A 91 17.33 -11.06 15.45
CA ALA A 91 18.70 -10.65 15.77
C ALA A 91 18.96 -9.16 15.48
N VAL A 92 18.32 -8.58 14.45
CA VAL A 92 18.41 -7.15 14.13
C VAL A 92 17.63 -6.28 15.13
N PHE A 93 16.46 -6.74 15.59
CA PHE A 93 15.58 -5.94 16.45
C PHE A 93 15.93 -6.01 17.92
N ARG A 94 16.43 -7.16 18.39
CA ARG A 94 16.77 -7.39 19.82
C ARG A 94 17.65 -6.31 20.43
N PRO A 95 18.77 -5.86 19.82
CA PRO A 95 19.61 -4.81 20.41
C PRO A 95 18.85 -3.50 20.67
N ILE A 96 17.98 -3.08 19.74
CA ILE A 96 17.19 -1.84 19.88
C ILE A 96 16.13 -2.00 20.97
N VAL A 97 15.40 -3.14 20.98
CA VAL A 97 14.42 -3.44 22.03
C VAL A 97 15.08 -3.38 23.42
N THR A 98 16.24 -4.04 23.56
CA THR A 98 17.01 -4.04 24.82
C THR A 98 17.46 -2.63 25.19
N ALA A 99 18.03 -1.89 24.25
CA ALA A 99 18.50 -0.51 24.50
C ALA A 99 17.36 0.43 24.94
N ARG A 100 16.16 0.31 24.33
CA ARG A 100 15.00 1.10 24.72
C ARG A 100 14.45 0.73 26.10
N LYS A 101 14.38 -0.57 26.42
CA LYS A 101 13.99 -1.05 27.76
C LYS A 101 14.95 -0.55 28.85
N GLU A 102 16.25 -0.52 28.58
CA GLU A 102 17.24 0.03 29.53
C GLU A 102 17.16 1.56 29.60
N ALA A 103 17.00 2.25 28.48
CA ALA A 103 16.86 3.70 28.45
C ALA A 103 15.60 4.18 29.21
N ALA A 104 14.51 3.43 29.14
CA ALA A 104 13.25 3.74 29.84
C ALA A 104 13.38 3.76 31.37
N LYS A 105 14.47 3.24 31.92
CA LYS A 105 14.77 3.31 33.38
C LYS A 105 15.34 4.66 33.83
N ARG A 106 15.68 5.55 32.89
CA ARG A 106 16.28 6.86 33.19
C ARG A 106 15.22 7.94 33.14
N ASP A 107 15.30 8.88 34.09
CA ASP A 107 14.34 9.99 34.21
C ASP A 107 14.39 10.99 33.05
N ASP A 108 15.53 11.04 32.31
CA ASP A 108 15.75 11.94 31.19
C ASP A 108 15.37 11.29 29.82
N TYR A 109 14.86 10.04 29.82
CA TYR A 109 14.54 9.34 28.60
C TYR A 109 13.37 9.97 27.88
N ARG A 110 13.59 10.28 26.59
CA ARG A 110 12.53 10.70 25.66
C ARG A 110 12.17 9.55 24.76
N GLU A 111 10.96 9.05 24.92
CA GLU A 111 10.45 7.95 24.12
C GLU A 111 10.37 8.33 22.63
N PRO A 112 10.89 7.51 21.72
CA PRO A 112 10.63 7.66 20.28
C PRO A 112 9.14 7.51 19.96
N ASP A 113 8.65 8.32 19.02
CA ASP A 113 7.28 8.19 18.52
C ASP A 113 7.27 7.27 17.29
N ASP A 114 7.28 5.96 17.56
CA ASP A 114 7.23 4.91 16.55
C ASP A 114 6.51 3.65 17.09
N MET A 115 6.12 2.76 16.15
CA MET A 115 5.35 1.57 16.48
C MET A 115 6.10 0.61 17.42
N LEU A 116 7.42 0.51 17.33
CA LEU A 116 8.20 -0.31 18.25
C LEU A 116 8.02 0.17 19.69
N GLN A 117 8.09 1.49 19.90
CA GLN A 117 7.86 2.07 21.23
C GLN A 117 6.42 1.88 21.70
N TRP A 118 5.45 2.07 20.80
CA TRP A 118 4.04 1.84 21.15
C TRP A 118 3.78 0.38 21.56
N LEU A 119 4.41 -0.59 20.89
CA LEU A 119 4.33 -2.00 21.28
C LEU A 119 4.96 -2.25 22.67
N LEU A 120 6.10 -1.62 22.96
CA LEU A 120 6.73 -1.73 24.28
C LEU A 120 5.81 -1.14 25.38
N ASN A 121 5.21 0.01 25.12
CA ASN A 121 4.30 0.68 26.05
C ASN A 121 2.98 -0.08 26.26
N ALA A 122 2.59 -0.91 25.28
CA ALA A 122 1.38 -1.72 25.37
C ALA A 122 1.56 -3.02 26.21
N GLN A 123 2.80 -3.48 26.43
CA GLN A 123 3.09 -4.74 27.13
C GLN A 123 2.49 -4.83 28.54
N PRO A 124 2.51 -3.77 29.41
CA PRO A 124 1.90 -3.86 30.73
C PRO A 124 0.41 -4.18 30.70
N LYS A 125 -0.28 -3.82 29.61
CA LYS A 125 -1.74 -4.02 29.48
C LYS A 125 -2.09 -5.35 28.77
N PHE A 126 -1.28 -5.78 27.79
CA PHE A 126 -1.61 -6.88 26.90
C PHE A 126 -0.71 -8.12 27.08
N GLY A 127 0.27 -8.05 27.97
CA GLY A 127 1.27 -9.10 28.20
C GLY A 127 2.59 -8.82 27.50
N GLU A 128 3.66 -9.37 28.04
CA GLU A 128 5.01 -9.24 27.48
C GLU A 128 5.14 -10.05 26.18
N LEU A 129 5.74 -9.42 25.18
CA LEU A 129 6.14 -10.06 23.94
C LEU A 129 7.59 -10.49 24.04
N SER A 130 7.88 -11.73 23.64
CA SER A 130 9.26 -12.20 23.41
C SER A 130 9.88 -11.41 22.23
N ASP A 131 11.21 -11.42 22.14
CA ASP A 131 11.94 -10.80 21.03
C ASP A 131 11.44 -11.33 19.66
N ARG A 132 11.14 -12.64 19.59
CA ARG A 132 10.59 -13.29 18.39
C ARG A 132 9.20 -12.77 18.03
N GLU A 133 8.31 -12.66 19.00
CA GLU A 133 6.96 -12.12 18.78
C GLU A 133 7.00 -10.64 18.37
N MET A 134 7.89 -9.87 18.96
CA MET A 134 8.14 -8.49 18.58
C MET A 134 8.63 -8.40 17.12
N ALA A 135 9.59 -9.26 16.72
CA ALA A 135 10.06 -9.32 15.35
C ALA A 135 8.95 -9.74 14.37
N MET A 136 8.14 -10.73 14.74
CA MET A 136 7.00 -11.16 13.93
C MET A 136 5.94 -10.06 13.79
N ALA A 137 5.67 -9.28 14.83
CA ALA A 137 4.75 -8.14 14.76
C ALA A 137 5.26 -7.07 13.78
N GLN A 138 6.55 -6.73 13.85
CA GLN A 138 7.20 -5.78 12.94
C GLN A 138 7.20 -6.27 11.48
N LEU A 139 7.55 -7.52 11.25
CA LEU A 139 7.51 -8.14 9.92
C LEU A 139 6.08 -8.24 9.39
N GLY A 140 5.10 -8.51 10.25
CA GLY A 140 3.68 -8.57 9.88
C GLY A 140 3.14 -7.24 9.37
N VAL A 141 3.51 -6.13 10.03
CA VAL A 141 3.12 -4.79 9.56
C VAL A 141 3.87 -4.42 8.29
N SER A 142 5.16 -4.74 8.20
CA SER A 142 5.96 -4.54 6.97
C SER A 142 5.39 -5.33 5.78
N PHE A 143 4.94 -6.57 6.01
CA PHE A 143 4.23 -7.38 5.01
C PHE A 143 2.99 -6.66 4.46
N ALA A 144 2.17 -6.10 5.33
CA ALA A 144 0.96 -5.42 4.93
C ALA A 144 1.23 -4.09 4.20
N ALA A 145 2.27 -3.35 4.61
CA ALA A 145 2.51 -1.99 4.15
C ALA A 145 3.36 -1.91 2.88
N ILE A 146 4.50 -2.60 2.80
CA ILE A 146 5.53 -2.32 1.79
C ILE A 146 5.06 -2.68 0.38
N HIS A 147 4.66 -3.93 0.17
CA HIS A 147 4.34 -4.41 -1.19
C HIS A 147 3.03 -3.84 -1.73
N THR A 148 2.01 -3.68 -0.91
CA THR A 148 0.71 -3.12 -1.35
C THR A 148 0.85 -1.66 -1.74
N THR A 149 1.55 -0.86 -0.94
CA THR A 149 1.88 0.54 -1.24
C THR A 149 2.74 0.64 -2.50
N SER A 150 3.73 -0.25 -2.64
CA SER A 150 4.60 -0.28 -3.82
C SER A 150 3.82 -0.60 -5.10
N MET A 151 2.94 -1.60 -5.10
CA MET A 151 2.11 -1.95 -6.26
C MET A 151 1.20 -0.80 -6.71
N THR A 152 0.57 -0.11 -5.76
CA THR A 152 -0.29 1.05 -6.05
C THR A 152 0.52 2.21 -6.62
N THR A 153 1.66 2.53 -6.00
CA THR A 153 2.56 3.59 -6.46
C THR A 153 3.16 3.27 -7.83
N LEU A 154 3.53 2.01 -8.08
CA LEU A 154 4.06 1.56 -9.37
C LEU A 154 3.01 1.69 -10.49
N ASN A 155 1.76 1.28 -10.23
CA ASN A 155 0.65 1.49 -11.16
C ASN A 155 0.46 2.98 -11.48
N ALA A 156 0.55 3.86 -10.48
CA ALA A 156 0.46 5.31 -10.67
C ALA A 156 1.61 5.84 -11.54
N ILE A 157 2.84 5.39 -11.30
CA ILE A 157 4.01 5.79 -12.10
C ILE A 157 3.89 5.31 -13.54
N TYR A 158 3.39 4.10 -13.79
CA TYR A 158 3.18 3.60 -15.15
C TYR A 158 2.13 4.41 -15.91
N TRP A 159 1.08 4.90 -15.23
CA TRP A 159 0.12 5.83 -15.83
C TRP A 159 0.75 7.20 -16.13
N LEU A 160 1.56 7.76 -15.23
CA LEU A 160 2.28 9.02 -15.47
C LEU A 160 3.29 8.91 -16.61
N ALA A 161 3.96 7.74 -16.74
CA ALA A 161 4.90 7.51 -17.82
C ALA A 161 4.22 7.38 -19.18
N ALA A 162 3.02 6.78 -19.22
CA ALA A 162 2.23 6.59 -20.43
C ALA A 162 1.43 7.84 -20.86
N LYS A 163 1.13 8.73 -19.89
CA LYS A 163 0.34 9.96 -20.10
C LYS A 163 1.06 11.16 -19.48
N PRO A 164 2.17 11.64 -20.10
CA PRO A 164 2.99 12.72 -19.54
C PRO A 164 2.24 14.04 -19.32
N GLU A 165 1.17 14.26 -20.06
CA GLU A 165 0.29 15.44 -19.90
C GLU A 165 -0.36 15.55 -18.52
N ILE A 166 -0.51 14.44 -17.81
CA ILE A 166 -1.05 14.44 -16.44
C ILE A 166 -0.05 15.06 -15.44
N ASN A 167 1.25 14.98 -15.71
CA ASN A 167 2.28 15.42 -14.78
C ASN A 167 2.19 16.91 -14.44
N SER A 168 1.96 17.79 -15.45
CA SER A 168 1.83 19.23 -15.22
C SER A 168 0.60 19.55 -14.38
N LEU A 169 -0.54 18.93 -14.72
CA LEU A 169 -1.79 19.10 -13.99
C LEU A 169 -1.69 18.74 -12.51
N LEU A 170 -1.01 17.64 -12.20
CA LEU A 170 -0.80 17.20 -10.82
C LEU A 170 0.28 18.02 -10.10
N ARG A 171 1.31 18.48 -10.82
CA ARG A 171 2.36 19.33 -10.26
C ARG A 171 1.79 20.65 -9.76
N ASP A 172 0.92 21.29 -10.55
CA ASP A 172 0.26 22.54 -10.17
C ASP A 172 -0.60 22.37 -8.90
N ASP A 173 -1.40 21.28 -8.82
CA ASP A 173 -2.21 20.94 -7.65
C ASP A 173 -1.36 20.74 -6.38
N ILE A 174 -0.25 20.01 -6.51
CA ILE A 174 0.68 19.73 -5.42
C ILE A 174 1.38 21.02 -4.95
N GLN A 175 1.89 21.82 -5.89
CA GLN A 175 2.61 23.06 -5.56
C GLN A 175 1.69 24.06 -4.88
N ALA A 176 0.44 24.21 -5.35
CA ALA A 176 -0.55 25.07 -4.70
C ALA A 176 -0.82 24.61 -3.25
N ALA A 177 -1.06 23.31 -3.03
CA ALA A 177 -1.31 22.77 -1.70
C ALA A 177 -0.10 22.91 -0.75
N LEU A 178 1.12 22.74 -1.26
CA LEU A 178 2.34 22.95 -0.48
C LEU A 178 2.58 24.41 -0.15
N ALA A 179 2.30 25.34 -1.08
CA ALA A 179 2.47 26.77 -0.86
C ALA A 179 1.61 27.26 0.31
N GLU A 180 0.35 26.80 0.42
CA GLU A 180 -0.55 27.10 1.54
C GLU A 180 0.01 26.61 2.90
N SER A 181 0.88 25.61 2.89
CA SER A 181 1.48 24.99 4.09
C SER A 181 2.96 25.36 4.29
N GLY A 182 3.43 26.46 3.68
CA GLY A 182 4.81 26.93 3.78
C GLY A 182 5.83 25.94 3.21
N GLY A 183 5.46 25.15 2.20
CA GLY A 183 6.33 24.15 1.54
C GLY A 183 6.43 22.82 2.29
N ASN A 184 5.67 22.62 3.37
CA ASN A 184 5.74 21.42 4.20
C ASN A 184 4.62 20.44 3.88
N PHE A 185 4.93 19.15 3.97
CA PHE A 185 3.96 18.06 3.90
C PHE A 185 3.19 17.94 5.23
N THR A 186 2.22 18.81 5.42
CA THR A 186 1.28 18.72 6.55
C THR A 186 0.08 17.84 6.18
N SER A 187 -0.69 17.41 7.18
CA SER A 187 -1.96 16.70 6.94
C SER A 187 -2.91 17.53 6.07
N SER A 188 -2.99 18.85 6.30
CA SER A 188 -3.78 19.77 5.49
C SER A 188 -3.29 19.83 4.05
N ALA A 189 -1.97 19.97 3.82
CA ALA A 189 -1.41 19.97 2.46
C ALA A 189 -1.79 18.69 1.70
N LEU A 190 -1.63 17.52 2.35
CA LEU A 190 -1.99 16.25 1.73
C LEU A 190 -3.49 16.13 1.41
N GLN A 191 -4.36 16.69 2.25
CA GLN A 191 -5.80 16.73 2.00
C GLN A 191 -6.16 17.68 0.85
N ASN A 192 -5.43 18.80 0.71
CA ASN A 192 -5.66 19.80 -0.34
C ASN A 192 -5.14 19.38 -1.72
N MET A 193 -4.30 18.34 -1.83
CA MET A 193 -3.91 17.74 -3.12
C MET A 193 -5.06 16.94 -3.71
N LYS A 194 -6.13 17.61 -4.15
CA LYS A 194 -7.40 17.00 -4.56
C LYS A 194 -7.32 16.31 -5.92
N LYS A 195 -6.54 16.83 -6.85
CA LYS A 195 -6.36 16.21 -8.18
C LYS A 195 -5.45 14.99 -8.08
N LEU A 196 -4.39 15.06 -7.28
CA LEU A 196 -3.55 13.90 -6.96
C LEU A 196 -4.36 12.78 -6.28
N ASP A 197 -5.24 13.14 -5.35
CA ASP A 197 -6.16 12.22 -4.67
C ASP A 197 -7.08 11.49 -5.66
N SER A 198 -7.68 12.25 -6.60
CA SER A 198 -8.52 11.70 -7.67
C SER A 198 -7.76 10.77 -8.59
N PHE A 199 -6.57 11.18 -9.06
CA PHE A 199 -5.70 10.37 -9.88
C PHE A 199 -5.37 9.01 -9.23
N LEU A 200 -4.95 9.02 -7.97
CA LEU A 200 -4.60 7.80 -7.24
C LEU A 200 -5.81 6.88 -7.04
N LYS A 201 -6.99 7.45 -6.78
CA LYS A 201 -8.22 6.68 -6.68
C LYS A 201 -8.62 6.04 -8.02
N GLU A 202 -8.47 6.75 -9.13
CA GLU A 202 -8.72 6.22 -10.46
C GLU A 202 -7.72 5.13 -10.83
N VAL A 203 -6.45 5.29 -10.45
CA VAL A 203 -5.44 4.21 -10.59
C VAL A 203 -5.90 2.93 -9.89
N MET A 204 -6.41 3.04 -8.66
CA MET A 204 -6.90 1.86 -7.91
C MET A 204 -8.19 1.29 -8.48
N ARG A 205 -9.03 2.11 -9.12
CA ARG A 205 -10.24 1.62 -9.80
C ARG A 205 -9.88 0.79 -11.03
N VAL A 206 -9.03 1.32 -11.90
CA VAL A 206 -8.66 0.65 -13.16
C VAL A 206 -7.67 -0.50 -12.94
N ASN A 207 -6.77 -0.34 -11.95
CA ASN A 207 -5.75 -1.32 -11.63
C ASN A 207 -5.83 -1.75 -10.15
N PRO A 208 -6.92 -2.41 -9.73
CA PRO A 208 -7.02 -2.92 -8.36
C PRO A 208 -5.95 -4.01 -8.15
N ILE A 209 -5.39 -4.08 -6.95
CA ILE A 209 -4.43 -5.14 -6.59
C ILE A 209 -5.09 -6.50 -6.41
N SER A 210 -6.42 -6.54 -6.36
CA SER A 210 -7.23 -7.77 -6.36
C SER A 210 -8.54 -7.53 -7.10
N ALA A 211 -8.89 -8.47 -7.97
CA ALA A 211 -10.18 -8.49 -8.68
C ALA A 211 -11.34 -8.94 -7.78
N ALA A 212 -11.04 -9.61 -6.66
CA ALA A 212 -12.02 -10.02 -5.66
C ALA A 212 -11.75 -9.34 -4.32
N SER A 213 -12.79 -9.03 -3.58
CA SER A 213 -12.74 -8.45 -2.24
C SER A 213 -13.74 -9.12 -1.32
N PHE A 214 -13.65 -8.84 -0.03
CA PHE A 214 -14.62 -9.31 0.94
C PHE A 214 -14.71 -10.84 1.04
N THR A 215 -13.59 -11.56 0.91
CA THR A 215 -13.54 -13.02 1.06
C THR A 215 -13.98 -13.43 2.45
N ARG A 216 -14.99 -14.31 2.55
CA ARG A 216 -15.51 -14.86 3.82
C ARG A 216 -15.76 -16.34 3.70
N LYS A 217 -15.38 -17.09 4.74
CA LYS A 217 -15.81 -18.47 4.90
C LYS A 217 -17.15 -18.50 5.66
N VAL A 218 -18.12 -19.20 5.13
CA VAL A 218 -19.44 -19.37 5.74
C VAL A 218 -19.32 -20.40 6.86
N LEU A 219 -19.58 -20.01 8.10
CA LEU A 219 -19.46 -20.87 9.29
C LEU A 219 -20.77 -21.53 9.70
N LYS A 220 -21.91 -21.07 9.15
CA LYS A 220 -23.26 -21.62 9.29
C LYS A 220 -24.04 -21.28 8.05
N ASN A 221 -25.05 -22.09 7.71
CA ASN A 221 -25.96 -21.76 6.60
C ASN A 221 -26.48 -20.33 6.72
N VAL A 222 -26.37 -19.55 5.65
CA VAL A 222 -26.83 -18.15 5.59
C VAL A 222 -27.86 -18.03 4.48
N THR A 223 -29.06 -17.58 4.80
CA THR A 223 -30.10 -17.27 3.80
C THR A 223 -30.04 -15.78 3.48
N LEU A 224 -29.83 -15.44 2.22
CA LEU A 224 -29.82 -14.08 1.71
C LEU A 224 -31.24 -13.52 1.60
N PRO A 225 -31.41 -12.17 1.53
CA PRO A 225 -32.72 -11.54 1.39
C PRO A 225 -33.52 -12.00 0.16
N ASN A 226 -32.87 -12.48 -0.87
CA ASN A 226 -33.49 -13.04 -2.08
C ASN A 226 -33.94 -14.51 -1.93
N GLY A 227 -33.81 -15.10 -0.72
CA GLY A 227 -34.19 -16.49 -0.42
C GLY A 227 -33.12 -17.54 -0.73
N GLN A 228 -32.02 -17.17 -1.36
CA GLN A 228 -30.91 -18.09 -1.65
C GLN A 228 -30.16 -18.46 -0.36
N THR A 229 -29.97 -19.75 -0.12
CA THR A 229 -29.19 -20.24 1.02
C THR A 229 -27.77 -20.60 0.58
N ILE A 230 -26.78 -20.04 1.28
CA ILE A 230 -25.36 -20.35 1.11
C ILE A 230 -24.97 -21.35 2.18
N PRO A 231 -24.53 -22.58 1.80
CA PRO A 231 -24.19 -23.62 2.75
C PRO A 231 -22.96 -23.28 3.59
N GLU A 232 -22.90 -23.88 4.78
CA GLU A 232 -21.70 -23.90 5.61
C GLU A 232 -20.49 -24.47 4.86
N GLY A 233 -19.31 -23.90 5.11
CA GLY A 233 -18.03 -24.29 4.50
C GLY A 233 -17.71 -23.60 3.19
N MET A 234 -18.69 -22.98 2.54
CA MET A 234 -18.48 -22.23 1.29
C MET A 234 -17.65 -20.96 1.53
N PHE A 235 -16.93 -20.53 0.49
CA PHE A 235 -16.32 -19.19 0.42
C PHE A 235 -17.19 -18.29 -0.43
N ILE A 236 -17.36 -17.05 0.02
CA ILE A 236 -18.03 -15.98 -0.71
C ILE A 236 -17.06 -14.83 -0.93
N GLU A 237 -17.17 -14.21 -2.10
CA GLU A 237 -16.36 -13.05 -2.52
C GLU A 237 -17.24 -12.08 -3.29
N VAL A 238 -16.83 -10.81 -3.27
CA VAL A 238 -17.43 -9.76 -4.11
C VAL A 238 -16.49 -9.46 -5.27
N PRO A 239 -16.96 -9.45 -6.52
CA PRO A 239 -16.15 -9.19 -7.71
C PRO A 239 -15.81 -7.70 -7.83
N ALA A 240 -14.85 -7.23 -7.04
CA ALA A 240 -14.43 -5.82 -7.01
C ALA A 240 -13.98 -5.31 -8.38
N GLY A 241 -13.30 -6.15 -9.17
CA GLY A 241 -12.91 -5.81 -10.54
C GLY A 241 -14.12 -5.60 -11.46
N GLY A 242 -15.17 -6.42 -11.34
CA GLY A 242 -16.42 -6.24 -12.06
C GLY A 242 -17.11 -4.94 -11.68
N MET A 243 -17.22 -4.66 -10.38
CA MET A 243 -17.83 -3.41 -9.89
C MET A 243 -17.06 -2.14 -10.35
N ASN A 244 -15.75 -2.21 -10.42
CA ASN A 244 -14.91 -1.10 -10.90
C ASN A 244 -15.11 -0.80 -12.40
N ASN A 245 -15.62 -1.77 -13.16
CA ASN A 245 -15.89 -1.65 -14.59
C ASN A 245 -17.39 -1.64 -14.92
N ASP A 246 -18.25 -1.45 -13.92
CA ASP A 246 -19.69 -1.38 -14.11
C ASP A 246 -20.10 0.02 -14.63
N PRO A 247 -20.69 0.12 -15.85
CA PRO A 247 -21.12 1.41 -16.42
C PRO A 247 -22.28 2.05 -15.67
N GLU A 248 -23.05 1.31 -14.88
CA GLU A 248 -24.08 1.87 -14.00
C GLU A 248 -23.49 2.61 -12.81
N ILE A 249 -22.26 2.22 -12.40
CA ILE A 249 -21.53 2.86 -11.29
C ILE A 249 -20.58 3.93 -11.82
N PHE A 250 -19.83 3.62 -12.87
CA PHE A 250 -18.81 4.49 -13.46
C PHE A 250 -19.07 4.68 -14.96
N PRO A 251 -19.56 5.86 -15.40
CA PRO A 251 -19.69 6.17 -16.81
C PRO A 251 -18.34 6.01 -17.53
N ASP A 252 -18.34 5.38 -18.73
CA ASP A 252 -17.15 5.08 -19.51
C ASP A 252 -16.05 4.39 -18.66
N PRO A 253 -16.34 3.20 -18.08
CA PRO A 253 -15.48 2.63 -17.05
C PRO A 253 -14.13 2.16 -17.60
N GLU A 254 -14.01 1.88 -18.89
CA GLU A 254 -12.77 1.51 -19.58
C GLU A 254 -11.83 2.71 -19.79
N VAL A 255 -12.36 3.94 -19.72
CA VAL A 255 -11.57 5.15 -19.89
C VAL A 255 -10.90 5.54 -18.58
N PHE A 256 -9.56 5.63 -18.60
CA PHE A 256 -8.81 6.20 -17.50
C PHE A 256 -8.94 7.72 -17.47
N ASP A 257 -9.71 8.27 -16.53
CA ASP A 257 -9.87 9.70 -16.30
C ASP A 257 -9.22 10.10 -14.95
N PRO A 258 -8.04 10.73 -14.95
CA PRO A 258 -7.34 11.11 -13.71
C PRO A 258 -8.14 12.05 -12.82
N LEU A 259 -9.12 12.77 -13.39
CA LEU A 259 -9.96 13.72 -12.68
C LEU A 259 -11.38 13.20 -12.40
N ARG A 260 -11.69 11.93 -12.65
CA ARG A 260 -13.04 11.37 -12.44
C ARG A 260 -13.60 11.73 -11.07
N PHE A 261 -12.85 11.42 -10.02
CA PHE A 261 -13.29 11.66 -8.64
C PHE A 261 -13.20 13.12 -8.22
N TYR A 262 -12.32 13.91 -8.82
CA TYR A 262 -12.26 15.36 -8.63
C TYR A 262 -13.51 16.04 -9.18
N LYS A 263 -13.90 15.72 -10.42
CA LYS A 263 -15.12 16.22 -11.05
C LYS A 263 -16.38 15.86 -10.26
N LEU A 264 -16.43 14.66 -9.69
CA LEU A 264 -17.53 14.22 -8.82
C LEU A 264 -17.67 15.07 -7.55
N ARG A 265 -16.54 15.51 -6.98
CA ARG A 265 -16.54 16.42 -5.82
C ARG A 265 -17.06 17.79 -6.21
N GLU A 266 -16.53 18.39 -7.26
CA GLU A 266 -16.94 19.73 -7.71
C GLU A 266 -18.41 19.79 -8.13
N ALA A 267 -18.89 18.81 -8.92
CA ALA A 267 -20.27 18.77 -9.37
C ALA A 267 -21.28 18.74 -8.20
N LYS A 268 -20.87 18.29 -7.00
CA LYS A 268 -21.73 18.20 -5.82
C LYS A 268 -21.51 19.29 -4.78
N GLU A 269 -20.38 19.94 -4.75
CA GLU A 269 -20.22 21.22 -4.07
C GLU A 269 -21.13 22.29 -4.68
N LEU A 270 -21.41 22.17 -5.98
CA LEU A 270 -22.37 23.04 -6.71
C LEU A 270 -23.85 22.59 -6.58
N ALA A 271 -24.11 21.32 -6.28
CA ALA A 271 -25.46 20.74 -6.23
C ALA A 271 -26.04 20.65 -4.80
N THR A 272 -25.96 21.72 -4.03
CA THR A 272 -26.71 21.98 -2.76
C THR A 272 -26.65 20.97 -1.61
N SER A 273 -26.22 21.42 -0.44
CA SER A 273 -26.81 21.27 0.92
C SER A 273 -27.74 20.07 1.22
N GLY A 274 -27.34 18.83 0.91
CA GLY A 274 -28.03 17.64 1.39
C GLY A 274 -27.06 16.57 1.86
N THR A 275 -27.46 15.76 2.82
CA THR A 275 -26.67 14.64 3.38
C THR A 275 -26.13 13.69 2.31
N LYS A 276 -26.86 13.46 1.20
CA LYS A 276 -26.41 12.63 0.07
C LYS A 276 -25.23 13.22 -0.71
N ALA A 277 -25.16 14.56 -0.82
CA ALA A 277 -24.04 15.24 -1.48
C ALA A 277 -22.73 15.07 -0.67
N ALA A 278 -22.82 15.23 0.66
CA ALA A 278 -21.67 15.01 1.56
C ALA A 278 -21.15 13.56 1.49
N GLU A 279 -22.06 12.59 1.38
CA GLU A 279 -21.70 11.16 1.30
C GLU A 279 -20.88 10.83 0.04
N VAL A 280 -21.24 11.40 -1.12
CA VAL A 280 -20.49 11.17 -2.37
C VAL A 280 -19.16 11.92 -2.40
N VAL A 281 -19.08 13.10 -1.81
CA VAL A 281 -17.79 13.81 -1.64
C VAL A 281 -16.87 12.98 -0.74
N MET A 282 -17.38 12.44 0.35
CA MET A 282 -16.61 11.55 1.24
C MET A 282 -16.17 10.25 0.54
N GLN A 283 -17.04 9.64 -0.26
CA GLN A 283 -16.70 8.42 -1.02
C GLN A 283 -15.76 8.69 -2.20
N ALA A 284 -15.65 9.91 -2.68
CA ALA A 284 -14.76 10.29 -3.76
C ALA A 284 -13.29 10.48 -3.34
N GLN A 285 -12.97 10.45 -2.04
CA GLN A 285 -11.59 10.54 -1.56
C GLN A 285 -10.83 9.22 -1.76
N PHE A 286 -9.53 9.29 -1.98
CA PHE A 286 -8.66 8.12 -2.16
C PHE A 286 -8.72 7.15 -0.97
N VAL A 287 -8.78 7.67 0.26
CA VAL A 287 -8.86 6.88 1.50
C VAL A 287 -10.23 6.25 1.76
N SER A 288 -11.27 6.70 1.05
CA SER A 288 -12.64 6.30 1.35
C SER A 288 -12.94 4.86 0.99
N VAL A 289 -13.77 4.25 1.81
CA VAL A 289 -14.39 2.94 1.59
C VAL A 289 -15.89 3.11 1.39
N GLY A 290 -16.47 2.30 0.53
CA GLY A 290 -17.90 2.35 0.22
C GLY A 290 -18.38 1.08 -0.47
N THR A 291 -19.67 0.98 -0.69
CA THR A 291 -20.28 -0.19 -1.35
C THR A 291 -19.90 -0.31 -2.82
N THR A 292 -19.48 0.79 -3.44
CA THR A 292 -19.08 0.85 -4.86
C THR A 292 -17.55 0.91 -5.07
N HIS A 293 -16.76 0.87 -3.98
CA HIS A 293 -15.31 0.96 -4.04
C HIS A 293 -14.68 0.15 -2.92
N LEU A 294 -14.30 -1.08 -3.23
CA LEU A 294 -13.88 -2.09 -2.25
C LEU A 294 -12.36 -2.30 -2.16
N THR A 295 -11.54 -1.45 -2.75
CA THR A 295 -10.07 -1.63 -2.78
C THR A 295 -9.47 -1.68 -1.38
N PHE A 296 -9.96 -0.85 -0.46
CA PHE A 296 -9.59 -0.91 0.96
C PHE A 296 -10.54 -1.78 1.81
N GLY A 297 -11.38 -2.63 1.20
CA GLY A 297 -12.40 -3.40 1.89
C GLY A 297 -13.59 -2.55 2.32
N TYR A 298 -14.42 -3.08 3.26
CA TYR A 298 -15.64 -2.42 3.73
C TYR A 298 -16.00 -2.80 5.17
N GLY A 299 -16.66 -1.87 5.87
CA GLY A 299 -17.17 -2.07 7.23
C GLY A 299 -16.06 -2.31 8.25
N LYS A 300 -16.30 -3.18 9.23
CA LYS A 300 -15.34 -3.47 10.32
C LYS A 300 -14.05 -4.15 9.85
N HIS A 301 -14.02 -4.64 8.63
CA HIS A 301 -12.87 -5.27 7.99
C HIS A 301 -12.20 -4.38 6.93
N ALA A 302 -12.58 -3.09 6.86
CA ALA A 302 -11.83 -2.13 6.05
C ALA A 302 -10.37 -2.07 6.49
N CYS A 303 -9.48 -1.82 5.54
CA CYS A 303 -8.04 -1.73 5.81
C CYS A 303 -7.77 -0.72 6.93
N PRO A 304 -7.19 -1.13 8.06
CA PRO A 304 -6.89 -0.21 9.17
C PRO A 304 -5.76 0.76 8.81
N GLY A 305 -4.82 0.34 7.95
CA GLY A 305 -3.68 1.13 7.50
C GLY A 305 -3.95 2.09 6.34
N ARG A 306 -5.18 2.19 5.82
CA ARG A 306 -5.50 3.00 4.63
C ARG A 306 -5.13 4.47 4.76
N PHE A 307 -5.29 5.07 5.93
CA PHE A 307 -4.91 6.48 6.16
C PHE A 307 -3.39 6.67 6.09
N PHE A 308 -2.63 5.75 6.68
CA PHE A 308 -1.19 5.73 6.59
C PHE A 308 -0.72 5.54 5.14
N ALA A 309 -1.23 4.52 4.44
CA ALA A 309 -0.88 4.22 3.06
C ALA A 309 -1.19 5.37 2.11
N VAL A 310 -2.37 6.01 2.24
CA VAL A 310 -2.76 7.16 1.41
C VAL A 310 -1.80 8.34 1.60
N ASN A 311 -1.46 8.67 2.84
CA ASN A 311 -0.53 9.76 3.12
C ASN A 311 0.88 9.44 2.59
N GLU A 312 1.36 8.21 2.80
CA GLU A 312 2.65 7.75 2.31
C GLU A 312 2.73 7.80 0.77
N ILE A 313 1.73 7.25 0.07
CA ILE A 313 1.66 7.28 -1.40
C ILE A 313 1.62 8.72 -1.91
N LYS A 314 0.79 9.60 -1.33
CA LYS A 314 0.72 11.01 -1.72
C LYS A 314 2.05 11.74 -1.54
N MET A 315 2.75 11.55 -0.42
CA MET A 315 4.06 12.15 -0.18
C MET A 315 5.11 11.66 -1.19
N ILE A 316 5.14 10.37 -1.48
CA ILE A 316 6.06 9.77 -2.44
C ILE A 316 5.77 10.31 -3.84
N MET A 317 4.51 10.25 -4.28
CA MET A 317 4.08 10.71 -5.60
C MET A 317 4.30 12.21 -5.79
N ALA A 318 3.94 13.02 -4.80
CA ALA A 318 4.16 14.46 -4.83
C ALA A 318 5.65 14.81 -4.97
N ASN A 319 6.51 14.10 -4.24
CA ASN A 319 7.95 14.29 -4.34
C ASN A 319 8.50 13.89 -5.73
N ILE A 320 8.00 12.79 -6.31
CA ILE A 320 8.37 12.35 -7.66
C ILE A 320 7.90 13.37 -8.69
N ILE A 321 6.61 13.75 -8.67
CA ILE A 321 6.01 14.64 -9.66
C ILE A 321 6.63 16.04 -9.64
N CYS A 322 6.97 16.55 -8.46
CA CYS A 322 7.57 17.89 -8.33
C CYS A 322 9.07 17.94 -8.71
N ASN A 323 9.79 16.83 -8.62
CA ASN A 323 11.25 16.83 -8.79
C ASN A 323 11.74 16.05 -10.01
N TYR A 324 10.86 15.32 -10.71
CA TYR A 324 11.28 14.48 -11.82
C TYR A 324 10.31 14.59 -13.01
N GLU A 325 10.84 14.32 -14.17
CA GLU A 325 10.06 13.95 -15.35
C GLU A 325 10.18 12.46 -15.59
N ILE A 326 9.07 11.87 -16.04
CA ILE A 326 8.92 10.44 -16.24
C ILE A 326 8.29 10.20 -17.61
N LYS A 327 8.80 9.20 -18.35
CA LYS A 327 8.20 8.70 -19.59
C LYS A 327 8.46 7.21 -19.76
N LEU A 328 7.76 6.60 -20.70
CA LEU A 328 8.08 5.24 -21.15
C LEU A 328 9.39 5.21 -21.94
N PRO A 329 10.11 4.07 -21.97
CA PRO A 329 11.25 3.86 -22.84
C PRO A 329 10.88 4.03 -24.33
N GLU A 330 11.91 4.26 -25.17
CA GLU A 330 11.71 4.39 -26.61
C GLU A 330 11.07 3.12 -27.19
N GLY A 331 10.10 3.29 -28.09
CA GLY A 331 9.35 2.20 -28.69
C GLY A 331 8.19 1.65 -27.86
N VAL A 332 8.01 2.10 -26.61
CA VAL A 332 6.86 1.74 -25.76
C VAL A 332 5.87 2.91 -25.76
N THR A 333 4.70 2.69 -26.34
CA THR A 333 3.66 3.73 -26.55
C THR A 333 2.49 3.62 -25.58
N GLU A 334 2.30 2.44 -24.99
CA GLU A 334 1.18 2.18 -24.11
C GLU A 334 1.63 1.81 -22.70
N ARG A 335 0.74 2.04 -21.74
CA ARG A 335 0.96 1.61 -20.36
C ARG A 335 1.18 0.10 -20.29
N TYR A 336 2.13 -0.31 -19.47
CA TYR A 336 2.36 -1.72 -19.20
C TYR A 336 1.13 -2.39 -18.59
N GLU A 337 0.76 -3.54 -19.10
CA GLU A 337 -0.31 -4.35 -18.53
C GLU A 337 0.10 -4.95 -17.18
N ASN A 338 -0.90 -5.16 -16.33
CA ASN A 338 -0.69 -5.88 -15.08
C ASN A 338 -0.67 -7.39 -15.32
N LEU A 339 0.12 -8.10 -14.54
CA LEU A 339 0.16 -9.57 -14.52
C LEU A 339 -0.98 -10.07 -13.61
N ALA A 340 -1.72 -11.09 -14.08
CA ALA A 340 -2.81 -11.68 -13.31
C ALA A 340 -2.39 -13.04 -12.71
N PHE A 341 -2.64 -13.21 -11.43
CA PHE A 341 -2.39 -14.46 -10.69
C PHE A 341 -3.63 -14.78 -9.82
N GLY A 342 -4.51 -15.63 -10.33
CA GLY A 342 -5.81 -15.87 -9.68
C GLY A 342 -6.62 -14.58 -9.61
N ALA A 343 -7.06 -14.20 -8.41
CA ALA A 343 -7.77 -12.94 -8.18
C ALA A 343 -6.82 -11.73 -8.03
N SER A 344 -5.52 -11.94 -7.88
CA SER A 344 -4.56 -10.84 -7.71
C SER A 344 -4.11 -10.30 -9.07
N THR A 345 -3.97 -8.97 -9.16
CA THR A 345 -3.39 -8.28 -10.31
C THR A 345 -2.24 -7.40 -9.82
N VAL A 346 -1.07 -7.55 -10.42
CA VAL A 346 0.13 -6.83 -10.01
C VAL A 346 0.77 -6.14 -11.20
N PRO A 347 1.28 -4.91 -11.05
CA PRO A 347 2.07 -4.28 -12.10
C PRO A 347 3.34 -5.12 -12.35
N ASP A 348 3.76 -5.25 -13.62
CA ASP A 348 4.95 -6.03 -13.96
C ASP A 348 6.21 -5.40 -13.31
N PRO A 349 6.83 -6.05 -12.33
CA PRO A 349 7.95 -5.49 -11.57
C PRO A 349 9.26 -5.43 -12.37
N LYS A 350 9.30 -6.04 -13.56
CA LYS A 350 10.50 -6.10 -14.41
C LYS A 350 10.58 -4.95 -15.41
N LYS A 351 9.49 -4.22 -15.60
CA LYS A 351 9.42 -3.11 -16.55
C LYS A 351 10.22 -1.91 -16.06
N THR A 352 10.76 -1.17 -17.01
CA THR A 352 11.59 0.02 -16.78
C THR A 352 10.85 1.29 -17.19
N ILE A 353 11.29 2.41 -16.68
CA ILE A 353 10.87 3.75 -17.10
C ILE A 353 12.09 4.61 -17.35
N MET A 354 11.92 5.66 -18.16
CA MET A 354 12.86 6.75 -18.26
C MET A 354 12.53 7.83 -17.24
N ILE A 355 13.51 8.26 -16.48
CA ILE A 355 13.36 9.31 -15.47
C ILE A 355 14.53 10.30 -15.57
N ARG A 356 14.24 11.59 -15.35
CA ARG A 356 15.28 12.63 -15.19
C ARG A 356 14.88 13.58 -14.07
N LYS A 357 15.86 14.17 -13.43
CA LYS A 357 15.64 15.21 -12.43
C LYS A 357 15.36 16.55 -13.13
N LEU A 358 14.39 17.29 -12.59
CA LEU A 358 14.08 18.69 -12.95
C LEU A 358 15.10 19.65 -12.38
#